data_361b9fb86216208db5ee52f9d2266b15
#
_entry.id   361b9fb86216208db5ee52f9d2266b15
#
_cell.length_a   1.000
_cell.length_b   1.000
_cell.length_c   1.000
_cell.angle_alpha   90.00
_cell.angle_beta   90.00
_cell.angle_gamma   90.00
#
_symmetry.space_group_name_H-M   'P 1'
#
loop_
_entity.id
_entity.type
_entity.pdbx_description
1 polymer ?
#
loop_
_entity_poly.entity_id
_entity_poly.type
_entity_poly.pdbx_seq_one_letter_code
_entity_poly.pdbx_strand_id
1 'polypeptide(L)'
;MTKKITQLVKKEFKEYVRERILFLSYILPLSIIFIIGYGLNMDTEHIRTMIIDNDKTPVSMKFSQKFYNTKYFDSKTIDISTNKALNKIKTNQAELLIIIPSNFEKNLLKGTPVHLGVYIDGVYPMLSKTISGYVSAALYSFVASETSMKAKIVYEPRNLFNQSMKTRWAVIPGSIALIMILVPAMFSALMVVKEKERGTIFNFYASSMSKGEFLLGKLIPSFIIHYITVMALLLITILLFELPFRGSFILYALSSALFLLISIGIGLLVSIVTKSQIAAIILTAMVTIIPGVLYSGIMTPIDTMEGMANFTAHIYPMMYYVSIMYDIFLIGDGFSSLVIREYLYILVVFVLVIYFLNYLLLRKKL
;
A
#
# COMPACT_ATOMS: atom_id res chain seq x y z
N MET A 1 -1.03 -40.05 15.09
CA MET A 1 -1.16 -38.63 14.78
C MET A 1 -0.52 -38.26 13.44
N THR A 2 0.75 -38.51 13.22
CA THR A 2 1.49 -38.14 12.00
C THR A 2 0.94 -38.75 10.68
N LYS A 3 0.56 -40.04 10.65
CA LYS A 3 0.02 -40.69 9.43
C LYS A 3 -1.27 -40.03 8.91
N LYS A 4 -2.20 -39.67 9.81
CA LYS A 4 -3.48 -39.05 9.41
C LYS A 4 -3.28 -37.68 8.82
N ILE A 5 -2.44 -36.83 9.45
CA ILE A 5 -2.09 -35.51 8.95
C ILE A 5 -1.40 -35.63 7.59
N THR A 6 -0.42 -36.51 7.45
CA THR A 6 0.29 -36.70 6.17
C THR A 6 -0.64 -37.15 5.04
N GLN A 7 -1.61 -38.03 5.31
CA GLN A 7 -2.60 -38.43 4.30
C GLN A 7 -3.51 -37.29 3.91
N LEU A 8 -3.98 -36.46 4.88
CA LEU A 8 -4.80 -35.31 4.61
C LEU A 8 -4.02 -34.26 3.80
N VAL A 9 -2.79 -33.94 4.20
CA VAL A 9 -1.92 -33.02 3.46
C VAL A 9 -1.70 -33.48 2.02
N LYS A 10 -1.44 -34.77 1.79
CA LYS A 10 -1.29 -35.35 0.43
C LYS A 10 -2.59 -35.22 -0.39
N LYS A 11 -3.75 -35.48 0.25
CA LYS A 11 -5.06 -35.31 -0.39
C LYS A 11 -5.25 -33.84 -0.82
N GLU A 12 -5.04 -32.93 0.09
CA GLU A 12 -5.20 -31.49 -0.18
C GLU A 12 -4.26 -31.00 -1.30
N PHE A 13 -2.97 -31.37 -1.26
CA PHE A 13 -2.05 -31.05 -2.36
C PHE A 13 -2.54 -31.59 -3.71
N LYS A 14 -3.03 -32.83 -3.73
CA LYS A 14 -3.57 -33.43 -4.95
C LYS A 14 -4.81 -32.69 -5.47
N GLU A 15 -5.66 -32.18 -4.56
CA GLU A 15 -6.83 -31.37 -4.90
C GLU A 15 -6.41 -30.00 -5.44
N TYR A 16 -5.42 -29.33 -4.84
CA TYR A 16 -4.88 -28.06 -5.34
C TYR A 16 -4.38 -28.21 -6.80
N VAL A 17 -3.62 -29.26 -7.10
CA VAL A 17 -3.07 -29.50 -8.44
C VAL A 17 -4.17 -29.85 -9.43
N ARG A 18 -5.11 -30.75 -9.04
CA ARG A 18 -6.15 -31.26 -9.93
C ARG A 18 -7.20 -30.22 -10.32
N GLU A 19 -7.53 -29.33 -9.43
CA GLU A 19 -8.62 -28.36 -9.63
C GLU A 19 -8.16 -27.03 -10.21
N ARG A 20 -6.94 -26.94 -10.76
CA ARG A 20 -6.36 -25.69 -11.29
C ARG A 20 -6.28 -24.55 -10.25
N ILE A 21 -6.57 -24.83 -8.99
CA ILE A 21 -6.48 -23.85 -7.89
C ILE A 21 -5.03 -23.40 -7.73
N LEU A 22 -4.08 -24.34 -7.89
CA LEU A 22 -2.66 -24.02 -7.87
C LEU A 22 -2.31 -22.91 -8.87
N PHE A 23 -2.80 -23.03 -10.11
CA PHE A 23 -2.56 -22.03 -11.17
C PHE A 23 -3.11 -20.64 -10.79
N LEU A 24 -4.33 -20.61 -10.26
CA LEU A 24 -4.94 -19.36 -9.79
C LEU A 24 -4.20 -18.79 -8.58
N SER A 25 -3.68 -19.61 -7.68
CA SER A 25 -2.89 -19.18 -6.51
C SER A 25 -1.61 -18.45 -6.87
N TYR A 26 -1.07 -18.66 -8.07
CA TYR A 26 0.11 -17.97 -8.59
C TYR A 26 -0.27 -16.81 -9.53
N ILE A 27 -1.17 -17.05 -10.47
CA ILE A 27 -1.51 -16.02 -11.48
C ILE A 27 -2.19 -14.83 -10.85
N LEU A 28 -3.13 -15.02 -9.93
CA LEU A 28 -3.89 -13.91 -9.36
C LEU A 28 -3.00 -12.94 -8.56
N PRO A 29 -2.11 -13.37 -7.65
CA PRO A 29 -1.15 -12.48 -7.02
C PRO A 29 -0.25 -11.74 -7.98
N LEU A 30 0.28 -12.46 -8.99
CA LEU A 30 1.15 -11.87 -9.99
C LEU A 30 0.41 -10.85 -10.85
N SER A 31 -0.81 -11.15 -11.30
CA SER A 31 -1.62 -10.21 -12.05
C SER A 31 -1.94 -8.95 -11.25
N ILE A 32 -2.28 -9.09 -9.97
CA ILE A 32 -2.59 -7.94 -9.09
C ILE A 32 -1.35 -7.05 -8.95
N ILE A 33 -0.18 -7.61 -8.66
CA ILE A 33 1.03 -6.79 -8.48
C ILE A 33 1.47 -6.10 -9.78
N PHE A 34 1.27 -6.75 -10.95
CA PHE A 34 1.53 -6.12 -12.24
C PHE A 34 0.55 -4.97 -12.53
N ILE A 35 -0.75 -5.18 -12.29
CA ILE A 35 -1.76 -4.14 -12.48
C ILE A 35 -1.49 -2.95 -11.57
N ILE A 36 -1.16 -3.20 -10.31
CA ILE A 36 -0.88 -2.13 -9.34
C ILE A 36 0.46 -1.45 -9.67
N GLY A 37 1.52 -2.21 -9.91
CA GLY A 37 2.88 -1.69 -10.09
C GLY A 37 3.08 -0.90 -11.39
N TYR A 38 2.39 -1.26 -12.46
CA TYR A 38 2.43 -0.54 -13.73
C TYR A 38 1.21 0.37 -13.95
N GLY A 39 0.05 0.01 -13.41
CA GLY A 39 -1.19 0.78 -13.60
C GLY A 39 -1.33 1.98 -12.68
N LEU A 40 -0.77 1.93 -11.47
CA LEU A 40 -0.77 3.06 -10.54
C LEU A 40 0.52 3.88 -10.71
N ASN A 41 0.68 4.51 -11.85
CA ASN A 41 1.71 5.53 -12.00
C ASN A 41 1.13 6.88 -11.51
N MET A 42 1.39 7.21 -10.25
CA MET A 42 1.09 8.51 -9.66
C MET A 42 2.30 9.45 -9.73
N ASP A 43 3.34 9.08 -10.49
CA ASP A 43 4.43 10.00 -10.78
C ASP A 43 3.84 11.11 -11.65
N THR A 44 3.51 12.21 -11.01
CA THR A 44 2.87 13.34 -11.64
C THR A 44 3.93 14.09 -12.45
N GLU A 45 4.06 13.68 -13.69
CA GLU A 45 4.82 14.39 -14.71
C GLU A 45 3.81 15.19 -15.56
N HIS A 46 4.26 16.29 -16.18
CA HIS A 46 3.41 17.11 -17.07
C HIS A 46 2.18 17.74 -16.41
N ILE A 47 2.32 18.24 -15.16
CA ILE A 47 1.28 19.03 -14.49
C ILE A 47 0.95 20.25 -15.34
N ARG A 48 -0.27 20.31 -15.86
CA ARG A 48 -0.74 21.43 -16.69
C ARG A 48 -0.83 22.69 -15.85
N THR A 49 0.20 23.54 -15.98
CA THR A 49 0.42 24.69 -15.12
C THR A 49 0.20 25.99 -15.89
N MET A 50 -0.59 26.88 -15.33
CA MET A 50 -0.78 28.23 -15.84
C MET A 50 -0.07 29.23 -14.92
N ILE A 51 0.66 30.17 -15.51
CA ILE A 51 1.33 31.23 -14.77
C ILE A 51 0.79 32.56 -15.25
N ILE A 52 0.28 33.38 -14.33
CA ILE A 52 -0.08 34.79 -14.57
C ILE A 52 1.00 35.65 -13.91
N ASP A 53 1.79 36.31 -14.73
CA ASP A 53 2.83 37.23 -14.26
C ASP A 53 2.37 38.67 -14.38
N ASN A 54 1.99 39.30 -13.24
CA ASN A 54 1.57 40.69 -13.18
C ASN A 54 2.74 41.64 -12.94
N ASP A 55 3.95 41.16 -12.67
CA ASP A 55 5.15 41.98 -12.43
C ASP A 55 5.95 42.19 -13.71
N LYS A 56 6.07 41.19 -14.57
CA LYS A 56 6.77 41.22 -15.88
C LYS A 56 8.22 41.70 -15.78
N THR A 57 8.89 41.42 -14.63
CA THR A 57 10.26 41.84 -14.37
C THR A 57 11.25 40.67 -14.66
N PRO A 58 12.58 40.96 -14.76
CA PRO A 58 13.57 39.89 -14.91
C PRO A 58 13.53 38.85 -13.78
N VAL A 59 13.23 39.25 -12.55
CA VAL A 59 13.15 38.34 -11.39
C VAL A 59 11.91 37.47 -11.45
N SER A 60 10.74 38.04 -11.84
CA SER A 60 9.53 37.22 -12.02
C SER A 60 9.66 36.22 -13.17
N MET A 61 10.36 36.59 -14.25
CA MET A 61 10.66 35.70 -15.36
C MET A 61 11.59 34.54 -14.93
N LYS A 62 12.67 34.81 -14.14
CA LYS A 62 13.51 33.78 -13.58
C LYS A 62 12.75 32.83 -12.65
N PHE A 63 11.83 33.34 -11.85
CA PHE A 63 10.95 32.53 -11.04
C PHE A 63 10.07 31.60 -11.90
N SER A 64 9.43 32.14 -12.93
CA SER A 64 8.62 31.37 -13.87
C SER A 64 9.43 30.25 -14.57
N GLN A 65 10.71 30.51 -14.90
CA GLN A 65 11.60 29.52 -15.52
C GLN A 65 11.83 28.27 -14.65
N LYS A 66 11.70 28.35 -13.32
CA LYS A 66 11.76 27.18 -12.44
C LYS A 66 10.64 26.17 -12.71
N PHE A 67 9.57 26.59 -13.35
CA PHE A 67 8.44 25.74 -13.73
C PHE A 67 8.50 25.30 -15.20
N TYR A 68 9.22 26.00 -16.08
CA TYR A 68 9.31 25.64 -17.49
C TYR A 68 10.31 24.52 -17.78
N ASN A 69 11.40 24.44 -17.04
CA ASN A 69 12.53 23.57 -17.35
C ASN A 69 12.55 22.30 -16.48
N THR A 70 11.38 21.82 -16.07
CA THR A 70 11.28 20.60 -15.28
C THR A 70 10.33 19.60 -15.92
N LYS A 71 10.62 18.30 -15.77
CA LYS A 71 9.73 17.24 -16.24
C LYS A 71 8.39 17.18 -15.50
N TYR A 72 8.26 17.89 -14.38
CA TYR A 72 7.07 17.86 -13.53
C TYR A 72 5.97 18.79 -14.01
N PHE A 73 6.31 19.91 -14.67
CA PHE A 73 5.36 20.95 -15.03
C PHE A 73 5.33 21.17 -16.54
N ASP A 74 4.14 21.11 -17.12
CA ASP A 74 3.85 21.61 -18.47
C ASP A 74 3.28 23.03 -18.33
N SER A 75 4.19 24.01 -18.26
CA SER A 75 3.88 25.38 -17.87
C SER A 75 3.67 26.29 -19.07
N LYS A 76 2.63 27.15 -19.00
CA LYS A 76 2.37 28.20 -19.98
C LYS A 76 2.08 29.51 -19.24
N THR A 77 2.81 30.58 -19.61
CA THR A 77 2.43 31.93 -19.18
C THR A 77 1.23 32.40 -20.01
N ILE A 78 0.21 32.87 -19.33
CA ILE A 78 -1.04 33.31 -19.92
C ILE A 78 -1.38 34.71 -19.45
N ASP A 79 -1.86 35.54 -20.38
CA ASP A 79 -2.32 36.90 -20.09
C ASP A 79 -3.85 36.93 -20.11
N ILE A 80 -4.47 36.35 -19.10
CA ILE A 80 -5.92 36.34 -18.91
C ILE A 80 -6.26 36.73 -17.48
N SER A 81 -7.50 37.16 -17.25
CA SER A 81 -7.96 37.45 -15.89
C SER A 81 -7.97 36.24 -15.01
N THR A 82 -7.71 36.40 -13.70
CA THR A 82 -7.72 35.35 -12.68
C THR A 82 -9.00 34.51 -12.72
N ASN A 83 -10.17 35.15 -12.91
CA ASN A 83 -11.45 34.44 -12.99
C ASN A 83 -11.53 33.49 -14.19
N LYS A 84 -10.99 33.87 -15.35
CA LYS A 84 -10.92 32.98 -16.53
C LYS A 84 -9.94 31.82 -16.30
N ALA A 85 -8.81 32.09 -15.62
CA ALA A 85 -7.84 31.05 -15.27
C ALA A 85 -8.43 30.04 -14.27
N LEU A 86 -9.14 30.51 -13.25
CA LEU A 86 -9.83 29.62 -12.28
C LEU A 86 -10.91 28.76 -12.96
N ASN A 87 -11.63 29.30 -13.95
CA ASN A 87 -12.58 28.52 -14.73
C ASN A 87 -11.90 27.39 -15.54
N LYS A 88 -10.67 27.59 -16.00
CA LYS A 88 -9.90 26.54 -16.67
C LYS A 88 -9.53 25.40 -15.71
N ILE A 89 -9.25 25.67 -14.43
CA ILE A 89 -9.09 24.62 -13.41
C ILE A 89 -10.41 23.86 -13.22
N LYS A 90 -11.53 24.58 -13.05
CA LYS A 90 -12.86 23.95 -12.91
C LYS A 90 -13.27 23.06 -14.09
N THR A 91 -12.79 23.37 -15.29
CA THR A 91 -13.05 22.57 -16.52
C THR A 91 -11.95 21.56 -16.81
N ASN A 92 -11.07 21.25 -15.85
CA ASN A 92 -9.99 20.28 -15.96
C ASN A 92 -9.02 20.57 -17.14
N GLN A 93 -8.83 21.84 -17.50
CA GLN A 93 -7.85 22.27 -18.52
C GLN A 93 -6.49 22.61 -17.92
N ALA A 94 -6.40 22.77 -16.60
CA ALA A 94 -5.17 22.96 -15.83
C ALA A 94 -5.36 22.41 -14.42
N GLU A 95 -4.26 22.00 -13.79
CA GLU A 95 -4.22 21.48 -12.42
C GLU A 95 -3.60 22.47 -11.43
N LEU A 96 -2.79 23.39 -11.96
CA LEU A 96 -2.06 24.38 -11.17
C LEU A 96 -2.17 25.76 -11.82
N LEU A 97 -2.45 26.78 -10.99
CA LEU A 97 -2.36 28.20 -11.38
C LEU A 97 -1.46 28.92 -10.37
N ILE A 98 -0.46 29.60 -10.89
CA ILE A 98 0.44 30.46 -10.12
C ILE A 98 0.21 31.90 -10.55
N ILE A 99 -0.02 32.79 -9.58
CA ILE A 99 -0.18 34.24 -9.81
C ILE A 99 0.97 34.96 -9.12
N ILE A 100 1.79 35.60 -9.91
CA ILE A 100 2.86 36.49 -9.45
C ILE A 100 2.28 37.90 -9.31
N PRO A 101 2.32 38.48 -8.11
CA PRO A 101 1.74 39.81 -7.89
C PRO A 101 2.59 40.92 -8.51
N SER A 102 1.97 42.08 -8.80
CA SER A 102 2.70 43.27 -9.16
C SER A 102 3.63 43.72 -8.02
N ASN A 103 4.78 44.33 -8.36
CA ASN A 103 5.87 44.67 -7.44
C ASN A 103 6.56 43.47 -6.77
N PHE A 104 6.53 42.30 -7.39
CA PHE A 104 7.21 41.06 -6.90
C PHE A 104 8.71 41.31 -6.67
N GLU A 105 9.44 41.75 -7.70
CA GLU A 105 10.89 42.04 -7.62
C GLU A 105 11.17 43.15 -6.61
N LYS A 106 10.41 44.26 -6.65
CA LYS A 106 10.58 45.40 -5.75
C LYS A 106 10.47 45.01 -4.27
N ASN A 107 9.50 44.14 -3.93
CA ASN A 107 9.26 43.71 -2.58
C ASN A 107 10.33 42.71 -2.12
N LEU A 108 10.78 41.79 -3.01
CA LEU A 108 11.87 40.86 -2.73
C LEU A 108 13.20 41.59 -2.44
N LEU A 109 13.55 42.60 -3.24
CA LEU A 109 14.75 43.42 -3.04
C LEU A 109 14.71 44.21 -1.74
N LYS A 110 13.53 44.65 -1.31
CA LYS A 110 13.32 45.37 -0.04
C LYS A 110 13.33 44.42 1.18
N GLY A 111 13.24 43.10 0.97
CA GLY A 111 13.08 42.12 2.04
C GLY A 111 11.69 42.12 2.68
N THR A 112 10.69 42.66 1.99
CA THR A 112 9.28 42.65 2.43
C THR A 112 8.61 41.32 2.01
N PRO A 113 7.72 40.74 2.83
CA PRO A 113 6.99 39.52 2.46
C PRO A 113 6.21 39.67 1.15
N VAL A 114 6.31 38.64 0.30
CA VAL A 114 5.56 38.56 -0.95
C VAL A 114 4.59 37.42 -0.90
N HIS A 115 3.34 37.66 -1.23
CA HIS A 115 2.31 36.60 -1.27
C HIS A 115 2.07 36.19 -2.73
N LEU A 116 2.46 34.96 -3.05
CA LEU A 116 2.13 34.30 -4.32
C LEU A 116 0.75 33.67 -4.25
N GLY A 117 -0.05 33.85 -5.28
CA GLY A 117 -1.32 33.12 -5.43
C GLY A 117 -1.03 31.73 -6.02
N VAL A 118 -1.25 30.67 -5.25
CA VAL A 118 -1.11 29.29 -5.75
C VAL A 118 -2.45 28.58 -5.59
N TYR A 119 -3.04 28.20 -6.71
CA TYR A 119 -4.33 27.50 -6.77
C TYR A 119 -4.13 26.13 -7.39
N ILE A 120 -4.50 25.10 -6.65
CA ILE A 120 -4.33 23.69 -7.04
C ILE A 120 -5.71 23.04 -7.12
N ASP A 121 -5.94 22.20 -8.12
CA ASP A 121 -7.15 21.41 -8.19
C ASP A 121 -7.22 20.43 -6.99
N GLY A 122 -8.20 20.61 -6.12
CA GLY A 122 -8.40 19.84 -4.90
C GLY A 122 -9.27 18.59 -5.08
N VAL A 123 -9.76 18.31 -6.27
CA VAL A 123 -10.62 17.14 -6.54
C VAL A 123 -9.89 15.82 -6.23
N TYR A 124 -8.58 15.78 -6.44
CA TYR A 124 -7.73 14.64 -6.15
C TYR A 124 -6.73 14.97 -5.03
N PRO A 125 -7.03 14.70 -3.73
CA PRO A 125 -6.23 15.19 -2.61
C PRO A 125 -4.75 14.75 -2.62
N MET A 126 -4.47 13.50 -3.04
CA MET A 126 -3.08 13.01 -3.14
C MET A 126 -2.30 13.76 -4.22
N LEU A 127 -2.92 13.98 -5.38
CA LEU A 127 -2.33 14.76 -6.48
C LEU A 127 -2.06 16.20 -6.04
N SER A 128 -3.04 16.84 -5.39
CA SER A 128 -2.91 18.21 -4.86
C SER A 128 -1.77 18.34 -3.86
N LYS A 129 -1.59 17.34 -2.97
CA LYS A 129 -0.48 17.31 -2.02
C LYS A 129 0.87 17.17 -2.72
N THR A 130 0.95 16.33 -3.75
CA THR A 130 2.17 16.16 -4.57
C THR A 130 2.51 17.44 -5.32
N ILE A 131 1.53 18.08 -5.96
CA ILE A 131 1.70 19.38 -6.66
C ILE A 131 2.19 20.44 -5.67
N SER A 132 1.57 20.53 -4.49
CA SER A 132 1.99 21.47 -3.43
C SER A 132 3.44 21.25 -3.02
N GLY A 133 3.88 20.00 -2.90
CA GLY A 133 5.27 19.64 -2.62
C GLY A 133 6.24 20.11 -3.72
N TYR A 134 5.88 19.92 -4.99
CA TYR A 134 6.70 20.36 -6.12
C TYR A 134 6.77 21.88 -6.23
N VAL A 135 5.65 22.58 -6.01
CA VAL A 135 5.63 24.05 -5.97
C VAL A 135 6.52 24.58 -4.85
N SER A 136 6.43 23.98 -3.66
CA SER A 136 7.30 24.35 -2.54
C SER A 136 8.78 24.13 -2.87
N ALA A 137 9.14 23.00 -3.49
CA ALA A 137 10.51 22.74 -3.92
C ALA A 137 11.01 23.76 -4.96
N ALA A 138 10.17 24.15 -5.93
CA ALA A 138 10.51 25.16 -6.92
C ALA A 138 10.71 26.54 -6.27
N LEU A 139 9.86 26.91 -5.31
CA LEU A 139 9.99 28.14 -4.53
C LEU A 139 11.31 28.18 -3.74
N TYR A 140 11.65 27.10 -3.04
CA TYR A 140 12.91 27.01 -2.31
C TYR A 140 14.13 27.07 -3.22
N SER A 141 14.10 26.37 -4.36
CA SER A 141 15.14 26.40 -5.37
C SER A 141 15.35 27.82 -5.94
N PHE A 142 14.29 28.59 -6.12
CA PHE A 142 14.37 29.97 -6.55
C PHE A 142 15.03 30.86 -5.49
N VAL A 143 14.56 30.82 -4.24
CA VAL A 143 15.13 31.58 -3.13
C VAL A 143 16.61 31.26 -2.92
N ALA A 144 16.99 29.99 -2.99
CA ALA A 144 18.38 29.57 -2.85
C ALA A 144 19.30 30.03 -4.01
N SER A 145 18.74 30.22 -5.21
CA SER A 145 19.50 30.66 -6.41
C SER A 145 19.73 32.16 -6.49
N GLU A 146 18.98 32.98 -5.76
CA GLU A 146 19.08 34.44 -5.80
C GLU A 146 19.88 34.98 -4.62
N THR A 147 21.19 35.12 -4.81
CA THR A 147 22.17 35.58 -3.82
C THR A 147 21.96 37.03 -3.32
N SER A 148 21.22 37.85 -4.08
CA SER A 148 20.85 39.21 -3.73
C SER A 148 19.70 39.33 -2.72
N MET A 149 19.00 38.22 -2.44
CA MET A 149 17.96 38.20 -1.42
C MET A 149 18.56 38.09 -0.03
N LYS A 150 18.18 38.98 0.86
CA LYS A 150 18.57 38.97 2.29
C LYS A 150 17.88 37.83 3.07
N ALA A 151 17.52 36.73 2.42
CA ALA A 151 16.93 35.57 3.07
C ALA A 151 17.98 34.84 3.90
N LYS A 152 17.89 34.93 5.22
CA LYS A 152 18.81 34.30 6.18
C LYS A 152 18.62 32.80 6.39
N ILE A 153 17.66 32.16 5.69
CA ILE A 153 17.32 30.75 5.89
C ILE A 153 17.53 30.01 4.58
N VAL A 154 18.57 29.16 4.54
CA VAL A 154 18.74 28.17 3.48
C VAL A 154 17.97 26.92 3.89
N TYR A 155 16.89 26.60 3.19
CA TYR A 155 16.11 25.39 3.40
C TYR A 155 16.49 24.38 2.32
N GLU A 156 17.13 23.29 2.73
CA GLU A 156 17.42 22.14 1.85
C GLU A 156 16.50 20.99 2.20
N PRO A 157 15.35 20.83 1.53
CA PRO A 157 14.49 19.69 1.75
C PRO A 157 15.18 18.41 1.25
N ARG A 158 15.33 17.43 2.12
CA ARG A 158 15.84 16.10 1.77
C ARG A 158 14.75 15.08 2.00
N ASN A 159 14.29 14.45 0.94
CA ASN A 159 13.41 13.31 1.05
C ASN A 159 14.22 12.11 1.54
N LEU A 160 13.88 11.58 2.70
CA LEU A 160 14.49 10.37 3.23
C LEU A 160 13.82 9.14 2.59
N PHE A 161 14.58 8.05 2.47
CA PHE A 161 14.13 6.71 2.06
C PHE A 161 13.66 6.56 0.61
N ASN A 162 12.82 7.44 0.07
CA ASN A 162 12.40 7.49 -1.34
C ASN A 162 12.77 8.84 -1.95
N GLN A 163 14.06 9.06 -2.17
CA GLN A 163 14.59 10.35 -2.64
C GLN A 163 14.04 10.76 -4.01
N SER A 164 13.79 9.79 -4.86
CA SER A 164 13.24 10.01 -6.22
C SER A 164 11.72 10.16 -6.23
N MET A 165 11.05 10.07 -5.07
CA MET A 165 9.60 10.12 -4.91
C MET A 165 8.83 9.19 -5.87
N LYS A 166 9.44 8.05 -6.25
CA LYS A 166 8.79 7.08 -7.14
C LYS A 166 7.57 6.50 -6.46
N THR A 167 6.40 6.66 -7.06
CA THR A 167 5.12 6.16 -6.55
C THR A 167 5.13 4.65 -6.35
N ARG A 168 5.73 3.91 -7.30
CA ARG A 168 5.84 2.45 -7.21
C ARG A 168 6.56 1.98 -5.94
N TRP A 169 7.55 2.72 -5.44
CA TRP A 169 8.28 2.37 -4.21
C TRP A 169 7.41 2.54 -2.96
N ALA A 170 6.47 3.47 -2.98
CA ALA A 170 5.51 3.67 -1.90
C ALA A 170 4.36 2.65 -1.94
N VAL A 171 3.88 2.29 -3.13
CA VAL A 171 2.64 1.50 -3.28
C VAL A 171 2.89 -0.01 -3.26
N ILE A 172 3.98 -0.49 -3.85
CA ILE A 172 4.24 -1.94 -3.99
C ILE A 172 4.36 -2.68 -2.65
N PRO A 173 5.08 -2.19 -1.62
CA PRO A 173 5.15 -2.89 -0.34
C PRO A 173 3.77 -3.12 0.31
N GLY A 174 2.91 -2.09 0.26
CA GLY A 174 1.52 -2.20 0.70
C GLY A 174 0.69 -3.17 -0.14
N SER A 175 0.92 -3.20 -1.45
CA SER A 175 0.23 -4.11 -2.37
C SER A 175 0.57 -5.58 -2.11
N ILE A 176 1.83 -5.89 -1.77
CA ILE A 176 2.22 -7.24 -1.34
C ILE A 176 1.39 -7.66 -0.13
N ALA A 177 1.23 -6.77 0.85
CA ALA A 177 0.44 -7.05 2.04
C ALA A 177 -1.04 -7.29 1.72
N LEU A 178 -1.64 -6.49 0.81
CA LEU A 178 -3.03 -6.70 0.35
C LEU A 178 -3.21 -8.04 -0.36
N ILE A 179 -2.29 -8.40 -1.24
CA ILE A 179 -2.31 -9.69 -1.92
C ILE A 179 -2.21 -10.82 -0.92
N MET A 180 -1.29 -10.70 0.05
CA MET A 180 -1.05 -11.74 1.04
C MET A 180 -2.15 -11.92 2.06
N ILE A 181 -2.93 -10.88 2.37
CA ILE A 181 -4.08 -11.08 3.26
C ILE A 181 -5.29 -11.64 2.53
N LEU A 182 -5.51 -11.24 1.28
CA LEU A 182 -6.69 -11.62 0.50
C LEU A 182 -6.59 -13.04 -0.06
N VAL A 183 -5.52 -13.30 -0.85
CA VAL A 183 -5.47 -14.50 -1.68
C VAL A 183 -5.39 -15.79 -0.83
N PRO A 184 -4.48 -15.92 0.14
CA PRO A 184 -4.42 -17.12 0.97
C PRO A 184 -5.66 -17.32 1.84
N ALA A 185 -6.27 -16.21 2.33
CA ALA A 185 -7.52 -16.29 3.09
C ALA A 185 -8.67 -16.80 2.22
N MET A 186 -8.81 -16.26 1.00
CA MET A 186 -9.85 -16.68 0.07
C MET A 186 -9.72 -18.15 -0.31
N PHE A 187 -8.50 -18.61 -0.65
CA PHE A 187 -8.29 -20.01 -1.01
C PHE A 187 -8.51 -20.93 0.17
N SER A 188 -8.05 -20.59 1.36
CA SER A 188 -8.26 -21.41 2.56
C SER A 188 -9.74 -21.50 2.93
N ALA A 189 -10.51 -20.42 2.79
CA ALA A 189 -11.95 -20.44 2.97
C ALA A 189 -12.66 -21.34 1.95
N LEU A 190 -12.31 -21.18 0.66
CA LEU A 190 -12.90 -21.96 -0.44
C LEU A 190 -12.66 -23.46 -0.28
N MET A 191 -11.45 -23.90 0.12
CA MET A 191 -11.12 -25.31 0.29
C MET A 191 -12.02 -26.01 1.31
N VAL A 192 -12.35 -25.32 2.41
CA VAL A 192 -13.24 -25.88 3.44
C VAL A 192 -14.72 -25.79 3.03
N VAL A 193 -15.15 -24.65 2.49
CA VAL A 193 -16.55 -24.43 2.12
C VAL A 193 -16.97 -25.34 0.97
N LYS A 194 -16.06 -25.64 0.03
CA LYS A 194 -16.29 -26.60 -1.04
C LYS A 194 -16.57 -28.03 -0.50
N GLU A 195 -15.86 -28.45 0.55
CA GLU A 195 -16.16 -29.71 1.21
C GLU A 195 -17.54 -29.69 1.88
N LYS A 196 -17.96 -28.56 2.43
CA LYS A 196 -19.31 -28.37 2.99
C LYS A 196 -20.40 -28.48 1.90
N GLU A 197 -20.24 -27.78 0.79
CA GLU A 197 -21.21 -27.80 -0.33
C GLU A 197 -21.35 -29.19 -0.95
N ARG A 198 -20.24 -29.93 -1.07
CA ARG A 198 -20.21 -31.30 -1.62
C ARG A 198 -20.60 -32.36 -0.61
N GLY A 199 -20.82 -31.99 0.64
CA GLY A 199 -21.10 -32.94 1.72
C GLY A 199 -19.90 -33.77 2.17
N THR A 200 -18.73 -33.63 1.55
CA THR A 200 -17.53 -34.42 1.89
C THR A 200 -16.96 -34.08 3.26
N ILE A 201 -17.33 -32.96 3.86
CA ILE A 201 -16.97 -32.60 5.24
C ILE A 201 -17.50 -33.61 6.27
N PHE A 202 -18.57 -34.34 5.97
CA PHE A 202 -19.10 -35.40 6.84
C PHE A 202 -18.10 -36.53 7.04
N ASN A 203 -17.20 -36.76 6.08
CA ASN A 203 -16.10 -37.71 6.23
C ASN A 203 -15.16 -37.32 7.39
N PHE A 204 -14.92 -36.01 7.57
CA PHE A 204 -14.17 -35.52 8.74
C PHE A 204 -14.98 -35.73 10.03
N TYR A 205 -16.27 -35.45 10.03
CA TYR A 205 -17.11 -35.62 11.23
C TYR A 205 -17.22 -37.08 11.67
N ALA A 206 -17.36 -37.99 10.73
CA ALA A 206 -17.40 -39.44 10.99
C ALA A 206 -16.03 -40.04 11.31
N SER A 207 -14.93 -39.38 11.00
CA SER A 207 -13.59 -39.88 11.23
C SER A 207 -13.15 -39.73 12.67
N SER A 208 -12.12 -40.52 13.06
CA SER A 208 -11.41 -40.37 14.35
C SER A 208 -10.40 -39.21 14.36
N MET A 209 -10.47 -38.28 13.41
CA MET A 209 -9.57 -37.12 13.29
C MET A 209 -9.94 -36.05 14.30
N SER A 210 -8.96 -35.49 14.99
CA SER A 210 -9.16 -34.36 15.90
C SER A 210 -9.30 -33.02 15.12
N LYS A 211 -9.87 -31.98 15.78
CA LYS A 211 -9.96 -30.63 15.21
C LYS A 211 -8.60 -30.08 14.82
N GLY A 212 -7.58 -30.27 15.67
CA GLY A 212 -6.22 -29.80 15.40
C GLY A 212 -5.59 -30.53 14.21
N GLU A 213 -5.81 -31.83 14.04
CA GLU A 213 -5.34 -32.61 12.88
C GLU A 213 -5.99 -32.09 11.57
N PHE A 214 -7.27 -31.75 11.60
CA PHE A 214 -7.98 -31.18 10.46
C PHE A 214 -7.44 -29.81 10.10
N LEU A 215 -7.30 -28.91 11.10
CA LEU A 215 -6.77 -27.55 10.88
C LEU A 215 -5.35 -27.59 10.32
N LEU A 216 -4.46 -28.41 10.89
CA LEU A 216 -3.09 -28.57 10.39
C LEU A 216 -3.06 -29.16 8.97
N GLY A 217 -3.94 -30.11 8.68
CA GLY A 217 -4.05 -30.71 7.34
C GLY A 217 -4.46 -29.71 6.26
N LYS A 218 -5.29 -28.72 6.59
CA LYS A 218 -5.69 -27.61 5.69
C LYS A 218 -4.63 -26.52 5.61
N LEU A 219 -3.98 -26.21 6.75
CA LEU A 219 -3.00 -25.15 6.86
C LEU A 219 -1.72 -25.47 6.07
N ILE A 220 -1.14 -26.67 6.23
CA ILE A 220 0.18 -27.00 5.70
C ILE A 220 0.26 -26.85 4.17
N PRO A 221 -0.66 -27.42 3.37
CA PRO A 221 -0.63 -27.26 1.91
C PRO A 221 -0.80 -25.82 1.47
N SER A 222 -1.77 -25.11 2.06
CA SER A 222 -2.03 -23.71 1.78
C SER A 222 -0.81 -22.84 2.10
N PHE A 223 -0.18 -23.07 3.26
CA PHE A 223 1.03 -22.35 3.66
C PHE A 223 2.17 -22.55 2.66
N ILE A 224 2.50 -23.78 2.30
CA ILE A 224 3.62 -24.08 1.39
C ILE A 224 3.41 -23.39 0.04
N ILE A 225 2.21 -23.54 -0.54
CA ILE A 225 1.89 -22.98 -1.86
C ILE A 225 2.01 -21.46 -1.86
N HIS A 226 1.36 -20.80 -0.90
CA HIS A 226 1.38 -19.34 -0.85
C HIS A 226 2.71 -18.76 -0.37
N TYR A 227 3.49 -19.51 0.41
CA TYR A 227 4.84 -19.10 0.80
C TYR A 227 5.81 -19.06 -0.40
N ILE A 228 5.67 -20.01 -1.34
CA ILE A 228 6.39 -19.96 -2.61
C ILE A 228 5.96 -18.71 -3.41
N THR A 229 4.66 -18.42 -3.44
CA THR A 229 4.15 -17.19 -4.09
C THR A 229 4.77 -15.92 -3.48
N VAL A 230 4.89 -15.85 -2.17
CA VAL A 230 5.52 -14.72 -1.47
C VAL A 230 6.97 -14.54 -1.87
N MET A 231 7.73 -15.64 -1.96
CA MET A 231 9.12 -15.57 -2.42
C MET A 231 9.23 -15.13 -3.89
N ALA A 232 8.29 -15.57 -4.73
CA ALA A 232 8.21 -15.12 -6.12
C ALA A 232 7.87 -13.60 -6.20
N LEU A 233 6.95 -13.11 -5.37
CA LEU A 233 6.62 -11.68 -5.29
C LEU A 233 7.83 -10.84 -4.88
N LEU A 234 8.66 -11.30 -3.95
CA LEU A 234 9.91 -10.64 -3.59
C LEU A 234 10.84 -10.48 -4.79
N LEU A 235 11.07 -11.59 -5.51
CA LEU A 235 11.94 -11.56 -6.69
C LEU A 235 11.43 -10.60 -7.76
N ILE A 236 10.12 -10.63 -8.05
CA ILE A 236 9.49 -9.72 -9.01
C ILE A 236 9.63 -8.27 -8.56
N THR A 237 9.42 -8.00 -7.27
CA THR A 237 9.53 -6.64 -6.70
C THR A 237 10.93 -6.07 -6.87
N ILE A 238 11.95 -6.86 -6.63
CA ILE A 238 13.34 -6.43 -6.78
C ILE A 238 13.76 -6.34 -8.25
N LEU A 239 13.47 -7.36 -9.06
CA LEU A 239 13.99 -7.48 -10.42
C LEU A 239 13.22 -6.67 -11.46
N LEU A 240 11.88 -6.60 -11.35
CA LEU A 240 11.06 -5.92 -12.36
C LEU A 240 10.67 -4.50 -11.95
N PHE A 241 10.40 -4.27 -10.67
CA PHE A 241 10.02 -2.95 -10.19
C PHE A 241 11.20 -2.14 -9.62
N GLU A 242 12.40 -2.75 -9.57
CA GLU A 242 13.63 -2.09 -9.10
C GLU A 242 13.47 -1.46 -7.70
N LEU A 243 12.66 -2.10 -6.84
CA LEU A 243 12.56 -1.64 -5.47
C LEU A 243 13.88 -1.94 -4.73
N PRO A 244 14.37 -0.97 -3.95
CA PRO A 244 15.51 -1.22 -3.08
C PRO A 244 15.12 -2.27 -2.03
N PHE A 245 16.02 -3.17 -1.72
CA PHE A 245 15.89 -4.12 -0.62
C PHE A 245 16.98 -3.79 0.41
N ARG A 246 16.60 -2.98 1.42
CA ARG A 246 17.55 -2.45 2.41
C ARG A 246 17.58 -3.26 3.69
N GLY A 247 16.51 -3.98 3.98
CA GLY A 247 16.36 -4.78 5.19
C GLY A 247 16.93 -6.20 5.07
N SER A 248 16.61 -7.03 6.05
CA SER A 248 17.07 -8.42 6.14
C SER A 248 16.12 -9.39 5.45
N PHE A 249 16.66 -10.32 4.65
CA PHE A 249 15.88 -11.43 4.08
C PHE A 249 15.22 -12.29 5.16
N ILE A 250 15.89 -12.49 6.31
CA ILE A 250 15.33 -13.26 7.42
C ILE A 250 14.10 -12.55 7.98
N LEU A 251 14.13 -11.22 8.10
CA LEU A 251 12.97 -10.44 8.54
C LEU A 251 11.81 -10.58 7.56
N TYR A 252 12.07 -10.47 6.25
CA TYR A 252 11.07 -10.68 5.21
C TYR A 252 10.45 -12.08 5.30
N ALA A 253 11.27 -13.10 5.33
CA ALA A 253 10.84 -14.50 5.37
C ALA A 253 9.99 -14.80 6.62
N LEU A 254 10.44 -14.33 7.80
CA LEU A 254 9.75 -14.57 9.07
C LEU A 254 8.43 -13.79 9.16
N SER A 255 8.45 -12.51 8.89
CA SER A 255 7.24 -11.65 8.94
C SER A 255 6.19 -12.12 7.94
N SER A 256 6.61 -12.48 6.72
CA SER A 256 5.74 -13.03 5.69
C SER A 256 5.15 -14.39 6.09
N ALA A 257 5.93 -15.26 6.73
CA ALA A 257 5.42 -16.53 7.25
C ALA A 257 4.33 -16.31 8.31
N LEU A 258 4.58 -15.42 9.27
CA LEU A 258 3.60 -15.10 10.32
C LEU A 258 2.33 -14.49 9.72
N PHE A 259 2.48 -13.53 8.81
CA PHE A 259 1.33 -12.88 8.17
C PHE A 259 0.53 -13.84 7.29
N LEU A 260 1.19 -14.76 6.61
CA LEU A 260 0.54 -15.81 5.84
C LEU A 260 -0.28 -16.77 6.74
N LEU A 261 0.25 -17.14 7.91
CA LEU A 261 -0.50 -17.92 8.88
C LEU A 261 -1.76 -17.17 9.34
N ILE A 262 -1.67 -15.88 9.61
CA ILE A 262 -2.82 -15.04 9.95
C ILE A 262 -3.86 -15.05 8.82
N SER A 263 -3.43 -14.83 7.59
CA SER A 263 -4.31 -14.81 6.41
C SER A 263 -5.06 -16.13 6.23
N ILE A 264 -4.34 -17.26 6.25
CA ILE A 264 -4.96 -18.59 6.17
C ILE A 264 -5.94 -18.82 7.32
N GLY A 265 -5.57 -18.39 8.53
CA GLY A 265 -6.43 -18.49 9.71
C GLY A 265 -7.72 -17.67 9.59
N ILE A 266 -7.67 -16.45 9.02
CA ILE A 266 -8.86 -15.63 8.70
C ILE A 266 -9.76 -16.39 7.72
N GLY A 267 -9.21 -16.96 6.66
CA GLY A 267 -9.99 -17.74 5.70
C GLY A 267 -10.67 -18.95 6.33
N LEU A 268 -9.97 -19.67 7.22
CA LEU A 268 -10.56 -20.76 7.98
C LEU A 268 -11.70 -20.29 8.87
N LEU A 269 -11.58 -19.13 9.56
CA LEU A 269 -12.67 -18.54 10.35
C LEU A 269 -13.88 -18.21 9.47
N VAL A 270 -13.68 -17.58 8.32
CA VAL A 270 -14.75 -17.29 7.35
C VAL A 270 -15.41 -18.58 6.92
N SER A 271 -14.64 -19.66 6.69
CA SER A 271 -15.19 -20.94 6.30
C SER A 271 -16.12 -21.55 7.35
N ILE A 272 -15.95 -21.23 8.64
CA ILE A 272 -16.80 -21.75 9.71
C ILE A 272 -18.23 -21.18 9.60
N VAL A 273 -18.35 -19.91 9.31
CA VAL A 273 -19.66 -19.19 9.27
C VAL A 273 -20.36 -19.27 7.91
N THR A 274 -19.63 -19.58 6.83
CA THR A 274 -20.19 -19.63 5.47
C THR A 274 -20.55 -21.05 5.06
N LYS A 275 -21.58 -21.17 4.21
CA LYS A 275 -22.10 -22.45 3.67
C LYS A 275 -21.90 -22.58 2.16
N SER A 276 -21.71 -21.48 1.44
CA SER A 276 -21.51 -21.48 -0.01
C SER A 276 -20.19 -20.80 -0.40
N GLN A 277 -19.59 -21.24 -1.51
CA GLN A 277 -18.33 -20.69 -2.02
C GLN A 277 -18.48 -19.20 -2.35
N ILE A 278 -19.60 -18.79 -2.93
CA ILE A 278 -19.86 -17.38 -3.25
C ILE A 278 -19.87 -16.53 -1.96
N ALA A 279 -20.60 -16.98 -0.93
CA ALA A 279 -20.62 -16.27 0.35
C ALA A 279 -19.24 -16.21 1.00
N ALA A 280 -18.42 -17.27 0.88
CA ALA A 280 -17.06 -17.30 1.40
C ALA A 280 -16.15 -16.30 0.69
N ILE A 281 -16.22 -16.20 -0.64
CA ILE A 281 -15.44 -15.20 -1.42
C ILE A 281 -15.81 -13.78 -1.01
N ILE A 282 -17.11 -13.48 -0.99
CA ILE A 282 -17.59 -12.14 -0.65
C ILE A 282 -17.19 -11.74 0.77
N LEU A 283 -17.46 -12.61 1.75
CA LEU A 283 -17.13 -12.31 3.14
C LEU A 283 -15.63 -12.19 3.36
N THR A 284 -14.81 -13.05 2.74
CA THR A 284 -13.36 -12.94 2.83
C THR A 284 -12.87 -11.62 2.25
N ALA A 285 -13.36 -11.25 1.06
CA ALA A 285 -12.99 -9.98 0.44
C ALA A 285 -13.38 -8.78 1.32
N MET A 286 -14.59 -8.79 1.91
CA MET A 286 -15.04 -7.72 2.81
C MET A 286 -14.18 -7.60 4.07
N VAL A 287 -13.81 -8.72 4.70
CA VAL A 287 -13.02 -8.73 5.94
C VAL A 287 -11.54 -8.42 5.68
N THR A 288 -11.03 -8.66 4.47
CA THR A 288 -9.62 -8.46 4.15
C THR A 288 -9.36 -7.17 3.38
N ILE A 289 -10.09 -6.88 2.31
CA ILE A 289 -9.82 -5.72 1.45
C ILE A 289 -10.22 -4.41 2.13
N ILE A 290 -11.45 -4.31 2.65
CA ILE A 290 -11.95 -3.05 3.18
C ILE A 290 -11.09 -2.56 4.35
N PRO A 291 -10.87 -3.35 5.43
CA PRO A 291 -10.00 -2.89 6.50
C PRO A 291 -8.53 -2.78 6.04
N GLY A 292 -8.09 -3.64 5.12
CA GLY A 292 -6.73 -3.61 4.57
C GLY A 292 -6.41 -2.31 3.86
N VAL A 293 -7.31 -1.78 3.08
CA VAL A 293 -7.12 -0.49 2.38
C VAL A 293 -7.23 0.68 3.35
N LEU A 294 -8.21 0.67 4.25
CA LEU A 294 -8.53 1.81 5.10
C LEU A 294 -7.61 1.94 6.33
N TYR A 295 -7.24 0.83 6.96
CA TYR A 295 -6.61 0.82 8.28
C TYR A 295 -5.20 0.23 8.34
N SER A 296 -4.56 -0.02 7.20
CA SER A 296 -3.22 -0.61 7.17
C SER A 296 -2.07 0.40 7.07
N GLY A 297 -2.38 1.68 6.87
CA GLY A 297 -1.35 2.68 6.61
C GLY A 297 -0.97 2.86 5.13
N ILE A 298 -1.61 2.13 4.21
CA ILE A 298 -1.31 2.24 2.77
C ILE A 298 -1.84 3.56 2.19
N MET A 299 -3.09 3.92 2.50
CA MET A 299 -3.70 5.16 1.98
C MET A 299 -3.48 6.35 2.90
N THR A 300 -3.61 6.14 4.20
CA THR A 300 -3.52 7.19 5.21
C THR A 300 -2.53 6.75 6.29
N PRO A 301 -1.52 7.57 6.62
CA PRO A 301 -0.60 7.25 7.70
C PRO A 301 -1.34 7.01 9.02
N ILE A 302 -0.96 5.97 9.76
CA ILE A 302 -1.64 5.57 11.00
C ILE A 302 -1.62 6.70 12.04
N ASP A 303 -0.50 7.42 12.14
CA ASP A 303 -0.32 8.53 13.09
C ASP A 303 -1.28 9.71 12.87
N THR A 304 -1.89 9.78 11.68
CA THR A 304 -2.88 10.82 11.34
C THR A 304 -4.33 10.36 11.59
N MET A 305 -4.52 9.11 11.99
CA MET A 305 -5.84 8.58 12.29
C MET A 305 -6.24 8.91 13.72
N GLU A 306 -7.49 9.31 13.92
CA GLU A 306 -8.04 9.67 15.24
C GLU A 306 -9.16 8.72 15.67
N GLY A 307 -9.39 8.63 16.97
CA GLY A 307 -10.53 7.94 17.58
C GLY A 307 -10.66 6.47 17.15
N MET A 308 -11.85 6.09 16.67
CA MET A 308 -12.16 4.71 16.28
C MET A 308 -11.34 4.21 15.10
N ALA A 309 -10.91 5.06 14.19
CA ALA A 309 -10.07 4.66 13.05
C ALA A 309 -8.70 4.18 13.52
N ASN A 310 -8.06 4.93 14.43
CA ASN A 310 -6.78 4.55 15.02
C ASN A 310 -6.90 3.24 15.82
N PHE A 311 -7.94 3.10 16.65
CA PHE A 311 -8.21 1.86 17.38
C PHE A 311 -8.38 0.66 16.45
N THR A 312 -9.16 0.81 15.37
CA THR A 312 -9.39 -0.26 14.40
C THR A 312 -8.10 -0.65 13.66
N ALA A 313 -7.25 0.32 13.33
CA ALA A 313 -5.96 0.07 12.70
C ALA A 313 -5.08 -0.84 13.57
N HIS A 314 -5.03 -0.60 14.89
CA HIS A 314 -4.22 -1.41 15.81
C HIS A 314 -4.78 -2.82 16.07
N ILE A 315 -6.08 -3.05 15.86
CA ILE A 315 -6.69 -4.39 15.93
C ILE A 315 -6.49 -5.18 14.62
N TYR A 316 -6.10 -4.50 13.53
CA TYR A 316 -5.99 -5.15 12.24
C TYR A 316 -4.53 -5.55 11.93
N PRO A 317 -4.22 -6.85 11.73
CA PRO A 317 -2.84 -7.33 11.67
C PRO A 317 -2.04 -6.80 10.46
N MET A 318 -2.71 -6.35 9.41
CA MET A 318 -2.05 -5.87 8.21
C MET A 318 -1.26 -4.59 8.43
N MET A 319 -1.65 -3.73 9.37
CA MET A 319 -0.93 -2.51 9.73
C MET A 319 0.53 -2.81 10.13
N TYR A 320 0.72 -3.80 10.99
CA TYR A 320 2.05 -4.22 11.45
C TYR A 320 2.90 -4.79 10.33
N TYR A 321 2.30 -5.63 9.48
CA TYR A 321 3.01 -6.21 8.37
C TYR A 321 3.38 -5.18 7.30
N VAL A 322 2.50 -4.23 6.97
CA VAL A 322 2.79 -3.13 6.03
C VAL A 322 3.96 -2.28 6.53
N SER A 323 3.98 -1.94 7.82
CA SER A 323 5.07 -1.18 8.43
C SER A 323 6.40 -1.94 8.34
N ILE A 324 6.39 -3.26 8.59
CA ILE A 324 7.59 -4.11 8.40
C ILE A 324 8.01 -4.13 6.92
N MET A 325 7.08 -4.18 5.97
CA MET A 325 7.40 -4.14 4.54
C MET A 325 8.05 -2.81 4.13
N TYR A 326 7.55 -1.68 4.65
CA TYR A 326 8.19 -0.38 4.40
C TYR A 326 9.60 -0.32 5.00
N ASP A 327 9.81 -0.89 6.18
CA ASP A 327 11.16 -0.99 6.75
C ASP A 327 12.08 -1.80 5.84
N ILE A 328 11.67 -2.99 5.43
CA ILE A 328 12.48 -3.91 4.61
C ILE A 328 12.88 -3.29 3.27
N PHE A 329 11.94 -2.64 2.60
CA PHE A 329 12.21 -2.11 1.25
C PHE A 329 12.82 -0.72 1.26
N LEU A 330 12.44 0.17 2.18
CA LEU A 330 12.78 1.59 2.11
C LEU A 330 13.70 2.07 3.23
N ILE A 331 13.49 1.64 4.48
CA ILE A 331 14.20 2.16 5.67
C ILE A 331 15.47 1.35 5.93
N GLY A 332 15.33 0.08 6.26
CA GLY A 332 16.44 -0.86 6.46
C GLY A 332 16.94 -1.01 7.89
N ASP A 333 16.18 -0.55 8.90
CA ASP A 333 16.56 -0.68 10.31
C ASP A 333 16.46 -2.13 10.80
N GLY A 334 15.50 -2.88 10.29
CA GLY A 334 15.34 -4.31 10.53
C GLY A 334 15.19 -4.67 12.02
N PHE A 335 15.88 -5.72 12.44
CA PHE A 335 15.83 -6.20 13.83
C PHE A 335 16.47 -5.24 14.85
N SER A 336 17.22 -4.22 14.44
CA SER A 336 17.77 -3.21 15.35
C SER A 336 16.68 -2.29 15.90
N SER A 337 15.62 -2.05 15.13
CA SER A 337 14.46 -1.27 15.57
C SER A 337 13.66 -1.98 16.66
N LEU A 338 13.37 -1.28 17.75
CA LEU A 338 12.47 -1.76 18.81
C LEU A 338 11.05 -1.95 18.26
N VAL A 339 10.59 -1.01 17.42
CA VAL A 339 9.25 -1.03 16.82
C VAL A 339 9.04 -2.27 15.95
N ILE A 340 10.02 -2.62 15.12
CA ILE A 340 9.95 -3.80 14.24
C ILE A 340 9.87 -5.09 15.07
N ARG A 341 10.64 -5.19 16.16
CA ARG A 341 10.57 -6.35 17.07
C ARG A 341 9.21 -6.45 17.76
N GLU A 342 8.66 -5.33 18.20
CA GLU A 342 7.31 -5.27 18.78
C GLU A 342 6.25 -5.72 17.76
N TYR A 343 6.33 -5.24 16.53
CA TYR A 343 5.39 -5.63 15.47
C TYR A 343 5.47 -7.12 15.13
N LEU A 344 6.66 -7.71 15.12
CA LEU A 344 6.80 -9.17 14.96
C LEU A 344 6.14 -9.93 16.12
N TYR A 345 6.35 -9.46 17.36
CA TYR A 345 5.71 -10.08 18.53
C TYR A 345 4.18 -10.01 18.44
N ILE A 346 3.64 -8.85 18.04
CA ILE A 346 2.20 -8.68 17.86
C ILE A 346 1.67 -9.62 16.77
N LEU A 347 2.38 -9.81 15.65
CA LEU A 347 1.99 -10.79 14.63
C LEU A 347 1.94 -12.23 15.18
N VAL A 348 2.88 -12.62 16.05
CA VAL A 348 2.83 -13.93 16.73
C VAL A 348 1.59 -14.05 17.59
N VAL A 349 1.23 -13.00 18.35
CA VAL A 349 0.00 -12.98 19.17
C VAL A 349 -1.23 -13.14 18.29
N PHE A 350 -1.31 -12.46 17.15
CA PHE A 350 -2.41 -12.62 16.20
C PHE A 350 -2.53 -14.07 15.68
N VAL A 351 -1.41 -14.71 15.34
CA VAL A 351 -1.42 -16.13 14.94
C VAL A 351 -2.04 -16.99 16.04
N LEU A 352 -1.58 -16.83 17.28
CA LEU A 352 -2.09 -17.64 18.40
C LEU A 352 -3.58 -17.42 18.63
N VAL A 353 -4.03 -16.16 18.65
CA VAL A 353 -5.45 -15.79 18.85
C VAL A 353 -6.33 -16.36 17.74
N ILE A 354 -5.94 -16.18 16.48
CA ILE A 354 -6.73 -16.62 15.32
C ILE A 354 -6.86 -18.16 15.31
N TYR A 355 -5.78 -18.91 15.55
CA TYR A 355 -5.86 -20.36 15.58
C TYR A 355 -6.57 -20.90 16.82
N PHE A 356 -6.47 -20.21 17.95
CA PHE A 356 -7.27 -20.52 19.13
C PHE A 356 -8.78 -20.35 18.85
N LEU A 357 -9.17 -19.24 18.21
CA LEU A 357 -10.56 -19.01 17.77
C LEU A 357 -11.03 -20.07 16.77
N ASN A 358 -10.20 -20.42 15.78
CA ASN A 358 -10.52 -21.49 14.84
C ASN A 358 -10.78 -22.81 15.56
N TYR A 359 -9.94 -23.17 16.54
CA TYR A 359 -10.10 -24.40 17.30
C TYR A 359 -11.37 -24.42 18.15
N LEU A 360 -11.72 -23.30 18.78
CA LEU A 360 -12.96 -23.16 19.58
C LEU A 360 -14.21 -23.23 18.72
N LEU A 361 -14.23 -22.46 17.62
CA LEU A 361 -15.43 -22.28 16.79
C LEU A 361 -15.68 -23.48 15.85
N LEU A 362 -14.64 -24.23 15.50
CA LEU A 362 -14.80 -25.44 14.70
C LEU A 362 -15.58 -26.48 15.48
N ARG A 363 -16.85 -26.69 15.11
CA ARG A 363 -17.71 -27.70 15.72
C ARG A 363 -17.66 -28.98 14.91
N LYS A 364 -17.33 -30.09 15.58
CA LYS A 364 -17.47 -31.44 15.04
C LYS A 364 -18.86 -31.94 15.48
N LYS A 365 -19.89 -31.63 14.68
CA LYS A 365 -21.25 -32.14 14.90
C LYS A 365 -21.61 -33.06 13.74
N LEU A 366 -22.06 -34.25 14.10
CA LEU A 366 -22.79 -35.16 13.19
C LEU A 366 -24.17 -34.60 12.95
#